data_43a8ef3c3ac76d9103b361f99380c033
#
_entry.id   43a8ef3c3ac76d9103b361f99380c033
#
_cell.length_a   1.000
_cell.length_b   1.000
_cell.length_c   1.000
_cell.angle_alpha   90.00
_cell.angle_beta   90.00
_cell.angle_gamma   90.00
#
_symmetry.space_group_name_H-M   'P 1'
#
loop_
_entity.id
_entity.type
_entity.pdbx_description
1 polymer ?
#
loop_
_entity_poly.entity_id
_entity_poly.type
_entity_poly.pdbx_seq_one_letter_code
_entity_poly.pdbx_strand_id
1 'polypeptide(L)'
;MDLNNHATKIAQIHFSIFRAQDINNGGFDVTFQFKDKKLYAHSFILWSLSDVFKSTILGSSQSNNNEPIHISQFSYEDFKEFISFFYLGTCQLTLDNVMSLVHLADFYNVEMMKKLCDDFLIKSAEKSDALKVYEALKECSLDNALNSVLEYIANNTEKVVKDDYFKQLSKDTILDIVKMDCLTVKEEDLFQAIYQWAEYKCLNNAKAKSLDSNLEDWIKFELFEILPYIRFPIMHVDFLHNFVVPKDFLFSSFKEINKILHDANIFAQKGTTSHNTSSFSNRYRGGKRIQFIDGEGCKAYAIIHDHFIIEALQKTFNKMAFDGYDNTCYWDILLPEVQNGLHDDVLTDVSKYYLVRDRNTTLALKFLSKRQQSYCFGGTGNEKISLIAEVHPDSLKFLPGYGCKYQIV
;
A
#
# COMPACT_ATOMS: atom_id res chain seq x y z
N MET A 1 3.11 -9.61 -42.70
CA MET A 1 2.32 -8.37 -42.87
C MET A 1 1.93 -7.91 -41.48
N ASP A 2 2.36 -6.73 -41.11
CA ASP A 2 2.25 -6.26 -39.72
C ASP A 2 0.86 -5.61 -39.49
N LEU A 3 -0.12 -6.43 -39.10
CA LEU A 3 -1.53 -6.00 -38.87
C LEU A 3 -1.59 -4.85 -37.84
N ASN A 4 -0.70 -4.86 -36.84
CA ASN A 4 -0.62 -3.81 -35.82
C ASN A 4 -0.27 -2.44 -36.42
N ASN A 5 0.60 -2.39 -37.43
CA ASN A 5 1.01 -1.14 -38.07
C ASN A 5 -0.16 -0.48 -38.84
N HIS A 6 -1.03 -1.28 -39.49
CA HIS A 6 -2.18 -0.74 -40.20
C HIS A 6 -3.26 -0.24 -39.27
N ALA A 7 -3.58 -0.98 -38.19
CA ALA A 7 -4.55 -0.56 -37.17
C ALA A 7 -4.13 0.77 -36.52
N THR A 8 -2.86 0.89 -36.15
CA THR A 8 -2.29 2.13 -35.58
C THR A 8 -2.41 3.31 -36.54
N LYS A 9 -2.12 3.12 -37.85
CA LYS A 9 -2.29 4.18 -38.84
C LYS A 9 -3.72 4.62 -39.01
N ILE A 10 -4.69 3.70 -39.02
CA ILE A 10 -6.11 4.03 -39.09
C ILE A 10 -6.55 4.84 -37.85
N ALA A 11 -6.15 4.42 -36.66
CA ALA A 11 -6.41 5.16 -35.42
C ALA A 11 -5.83 6.59 -35.47
N GLN A 12 -4.60 6.74 -35.98
CA GLN A 12 -3.96 8.05 -36.16
C GLN A 12 -4.71 8.95 -37.14
N ILE A 13 -5.26 8.40 -38.22
CA ILE A 13 -6.09 9.15 -39.18
C ILE A 13 -7.37 9.62 -38.49
N HIS A 14 -8.12 8.75 -37.81
CA HIS A 14 -9.31 9.13 -37.06
C HIS A 14 -9.01 10.19 -36.02
N PHE A 15 -7.91 10.02 -35.28
CA PHE A 15 -7.48 10.99 -34.29
C PHE A 15 -7.10 12.35 -34.90
N SER A 16 -6.49 12.38 -36.09
CA SER A 16 -6.17 13.63 -36.77
C SER A 16 -7.40 14.45 -37.09
N ILE A 17 -8.51 13.79 -37.50
CA ILE A 17 -9.82 14.42 -37.75
C ILE A 17 -10.35 14.98 -36.41
N PHE A 18 -10.36 14.15 -35.35
CA PHE A 18 -10.80 14.59 -34.01
C PHE A 18 -9.98 15.78 -33.53
N ARG A 19 -8.66 15.74 -33.66
CA ARG A 19 -7.75 16.78 -33.19
C ARG A 19 -7.96 18.12 -33.93
N ALA A 20 -8.30 18.07 -35.21
CA ALA A 20 -8.51 19.26 -36.01
C ALA A 20 -9.78 20.03 -35.57
N GLN A 21 -10.78 19.38 -34.99
CA GLN A 21 -12.05 19.98 -34.56
C GLN A 21 -12.73 20.83 -35.64
N ASP A 22 -12.53 20.47 -36.91
CA ASP A 22 -13.16 21.16 -38.05
C ASP A 22 -14.60 20.65 -38.26
N ILE A 23 -15.56 21.43 -37.79
CA ILE A 23 -16.99 21.08 -37.84
C ILE A 23 -17.51 20.83 -39.25
N ASN A 24 -16.92 21.48 -40.26
CA ASN A 24 -17.42 21.39 -41.66
C ASN A 24 -16.93 20.12 -42.35
N ASN A 25 -15.74 19.64 -42.01
CA ASN A 25 -15.07 18.54 -42.69
C ASN A 25 -14.88 17.31 -41.81
N GLY A 26 -15.11 17.44 -40.49
CA GLY A 26 -14.84 16.37 -39.52
C GLY A 26 -15.90 15.27 -39.45
N GLY A 27 -17.13 15.52 -39.93
CA GLY A 27 -18.21 14.54 -39.86
C GLY A 27 -18.74 14.27 -38.44
N PHE A 28 -18.52 15.21 -37.52
CA PHE A 28 -18.94 15.09 -36.12
C PHE A 28 -20.45 15.11 -35.97
N ASP A 29 -20.99 14.26 -35.14
CA ASP A 29 -22.41 14.11 -34.84
C ASP A 29 -22.74 14.26 -33.33
N VAL A 30 -21.72 14.48 -32.48
CA VAL A 30 -21.88 14.79 -31.06
C VAL A 30 -21.16 16.06 -30.72
N THR A 31 -21.81 16.92 -29.92
CA THR A 31 -21.22 18.14 -29.38
C THR A 31 -21.25 18.12 -27.86
N PHE A 32 -20.12 18.30 -27.24
CA PHE A 32 -19.99 18.55 -25.78
C PHE A 32 -19.84 20.06 -25.55
N GLN A 33 -20.67 20.62 -24.67
CA GLN A 33 -20.64 22.04 -24.31
C GLN A 33 -20.03 22.23 -22.94
N PHE A 34 -18.92 22.90 -22.89
CA PHE A 34 -18.32 23.47 -21.67
C PHE A 34 -18.77 24.94 -21.55
N LYS A 35 -18.43 25.58 -20.42
CA LYS A 35 -18.82 26.99 -20.20
C LYS A 35 -18.53 27.88 -21.42
N ASP A 36 -17.30 27.86 -21.91
CA ASP A 36 -16.81 28.75 -22.98
C ASP A 36 -16.26 28.01 -24.21
N LYS A 37 -16.27 26.68 -24.21
CA LYS A 37 -15.67 25.84 -25.26
C LYS A 37 -16.63 24.76 -25.71
N LYS A 38 -16.46 24.30 -26.95
CA LYS A 38 -17.13 23.12 -27.50
C LYS A 38 -16.10 22.08 -27.89
N LEU A 39 -16.45 20.82 -27.71
CA LEU A 39 -15.70 19.68 -28.21
C LEU A 39 -16.61 18.82 -29.08
N TYR A 40 -16.15 18.52 -30.27
CA TYR A 40 -16.90 17.72 -31.26
C TYR A 40 -16.32 16.29 -31.30
N ALA A 41 -17.19 15.29 -31.43
CA ALA A 41 -16.80 13.89 -31.47
C ALA A 41 -17.76 13.07 -32.37
N HIS A 42 -17.41 11.76 -32.55
CA HIS A 42 -18.23 10.82 -33.32
C HIS A 42 -18.94 9.85 -32.38
N SER A 43 -20.25 9.80 -32.42
CA SER A 43 -21.08 8.96 -31.57
C SER A 43 -20.66 7.50 -31.59
N PHE A 44 -20.42 6.96 -32.78
CA PHE A 44 -20.03 5.55 -32.99
C PHE A 44 -18.74 5.21 -32.22
N ILE A 45 -17.74 6.10 -32.18
CA ILE A 45 -16.49 5.90 -31.48
C ILE A 45 -16.72 5.90 -29.95
N LEU A 46 -17.56 6.81 -29.48
CA LEU A 46 -17.86 6.95 -28.06
C LEU A 46 -18.63 5.74 -27.50
N TRP A 47 -19.70 5.35 -28.15
CA TRP A 47 -20.53 4.25 -27.66
C TRP A 47 -19.90 2.87 -27.86
N SER A 48 -18.87 2.75 -28.70
CA SER A 48 -18.13 1.49 -28.87
C SER A 48 -17.38 1.04 -27.62
N LEU A 49 -17.01 1.96 -26.72
CA LEU A 49 -16.25 1.70 -25.49
C LEU A 49 -17.00 2.09 -24.22
N SER A 50 -18.15 2.79 -24.32
CA SER A 50 -18.90 3.27 -23.15
C SER A 50 -20.40 3.10 -23.33
N ASP A 51 -21.01 2.25 -22.53
CA ASP A 51 -22.47 2.10 -22.50
C ASP A 51 -23.16 3.35 -21.94
N VAL A 52 -22.47 4.15 -21.10
CA VAL A 52 -22.97 5.43 -20.62
C VAL A 52 -23.11 6.42 -21.76
N PHE A 53 -22.09 6.56 -22.61
CA PHE A 53 -22.21 7.39 -23.83
C PHE A 53 -23.30 6.85 -24.76
N LYS A 54 -23.37 5.53 -24.90
CA LYS A 54 -24.42 4.91 -25.75
C LYS A 54 -25.82 5.29 -25.28
N SER A 55 -26.09 5.15 -23.98
CA SER A 55 -27.43 5.48 -23.44
C SER A 55 -27.70 6.98 -23.48
N THR A 56 -26.72 7.82 -23.20
CA THR A 56 -26.85 9.29 -23.24
C THR A 56 -27.14 9.80 -24.64
N ILE A 57 -26.38 9.34 -25.63
CA ILE A 57 -26.51 9.79 -27.03
C ILE A 57 -27.80 9.25 -27.65
N LEU A 58 -28.15 7.98 -27.45
CA LEU A 58 -29.38 7.40 -27.96
C LEU A 58 -30.62 8.00 -27.27
N GLY A 59 -30.56 8.31 -25.99
CA GLY A 59 -31.63 8.97 -25.25
C GLY A 59 -31.91 10.38 -25.76
N SER A 60 -30.89 11.16 -26.09
CA SER A 60 -31.04 12.50 -26.70
C SER A 60 -31.55 12.47 -28.12
N SER A 61 -31.24 11.41 -28.89
CA SER A 61 -31.72 11.23 -30.28
C SER A 61 -33.22 11.01 -30.37
N GLN A 62 -33.88 10.48 -29.31
CA GLN A 62 -35.36 10.31 -29.29
C GLN A 62 -36.12 11.63 -29.15
N SER A 63 -35.47 12.71 -28.73
CA SER A 63 -36.08 14.02 -28.54
C SER A 63 -35.99 14.97 -29.75
N ASN A 64 -35.52 14.51 -30.92
CA ASN A 64 -35.30 15.29 -32.14
C ASN A 64 -34.43 16.57 -31.99
N ASN A 65 -33.74 16.70 -30.91
CA ASN A 65 -32.87 17.84 -30.64
C ASN A 65 -31.40 17.39 -30.65
N ASN A 66 -30.61 17.88 -31.60
CA ASN A 66 -29.16 17.83 -31.59
C ASN A 66 -28.60 18.78 -30.51
N GLU A 67 -29.13 18.68 -29.28
CA GLU A 67 -28.69 19.55 -28.19
C GLU A 67 -27.30 19.11 -27.73
N PRO A 68 -26.41 20.07 -27.46
CA PRO A 68 -25.10 19.77 -26.91
C PRO A 68 -25.19 19.11 -25.53
N ILE A 69 -24.34 18.11 -25.28
CA ILE A 69 -24.21 17.49 -24.00
C ILE A 69 -23.39 18.44 -23.09
N HIS A 70 -23.99 18.93 -22.02
CA HIS A 70 -23.34 19.87 -21.10
C HIS A 70 -22.42 19.15 -20.12
N ILE A 71 -21.15 19.57 -20.09
CA ILE A 71 -20.13 19.08 -19.17
C ILE A 71 -19.74 20.20 -18.22
N SER A 72 -20.04 20.04 -16.92
CA SER A 72 -19.78 21.02 -15.87
C SER A 72 -18.79 20.54 -14.79
N GLN A 73 -18.58 19.22 -14.68
CA GLN A 73 -17.82 18.61 -13.60
C GLN A 73 -16.33 18.41 -13.93
N PHE A 74 -15.96 18.49 -15.22
CA PHE A 74 -14.61 18.20 -15.69
C PHE A 74 -14.05 19.37 -16.49
N SER A 75 -12.71 19.51 -16.49
CA SER A 75 -12.05 20.50 -17.35
C SER A 75 -12.17 20.11 -18.83
N TYR A 76 -12.15 21.10 -19.71
CA TYR A 76 -12.13 20.86 -21.16
C TYR A 76 -10.91 20.04 -21.58
N GLU A 77 -9.76 20.35 -20.99
CA GLU A 77 -8.47 19.74 -21.29
C GLU A 77 -8.47 18.25 -20.91
N ASP A 78 -8.89 17.90 -19.70
CA ASP A 78 -8.96 16.51 -19.24
C ASP A 78 -9.99 15.70 -20.00
N PHE A 79 -11.15 16.32 -20.24
CA PHE A 79 -12.20 15.66 -21.03
C PHE A 79 -11.75 15.42 -22.47
N LYS A 80 -11.01 16.36 -23.08
CA LYS A 80 -10.44 16.18 -24.41
C LYS A 80 -9.41 15.06 -24.45
N GLU A 81 -8.54 14.94 -23.44
CA GLU A 81 -7.62 13.80 -23.32
C GLU A 81 -8.38 12.48 -23.12
N PHE A 82 -9.43 12.49 -22.30
CA PHE A 82 -10.30 11.32 -22.14
C PHE A 82 -10.92 10.88 -23.47
N ILE A 83 -11.47 11.79 -24.25
CA ILE A 83 -12.02 11.48 -25.58
C ILE A 83 -10.93 11.05 -26.57
N SER A 84 -9.70 11.60 -26.47
CA SER A 84 -8.55 11.18 -27.28
C SER A 84 -8.26 9.69 -27.16
N PHE A 85 -8.46 9.12 -25.96
CA PHE A 85 -8.30 7.69 -25.72
C PHE A 85 -9.23 6.83 -26.59
N PHE A 86 -10.46 7.26 -26.85
CA PHE A 86 -11.42 6.52 -27.71
C PHE A 86 -10.93 6.39 -29.16
N TYR A 87 -10.13 7.34 -29.63
CA TYR A 87 -9.58 7.33 -31.00
C TYR A 87 -8.26 6.59 -31.10
N LEU A 88 -7.41 6.67 -30.06
CA LEU A 88 -6.03 6.18 -30.09
C LEU A 88 -5.80 4.91 -29.27
N GLY A 89 -6.69 4.58 -28.34
CA GLY A 89 -6.42 3.57 -27.31
C GLY A 89 -5.38 3.99 -26.26
N THR A 90 -4.95 5.26 -26.32
CA THR A 90 -4.01 5.89 -25.36
C THR A 90 -4.23 7.39 -25.30
N CYS A 91 -3.69 8.05 -24.26
CA CYS A 91 -3.76 9.51 -24.09
C CYS A 91 -2.51 10.00 -23.36
N GLN A 92 -2.37 11.32 -23.22
CA GLN A 92 -1.28 11.90 -22.44
C GLN A 92 -1.61 11.91 -20.95
N LEU A 93 -0.96 11.02 -20.19
CA LEU A 93 -1.08 10.94 -18.74
C LEU A 93 0.02 11.76 -18.06
N THR A 94 -0.38 12.54 -17.08
CA THR A 94 0.48 13.28 -16.15
C THR A 94 -0.04 13.09 -14.73
N LEU A 95 0.76 13.37 -13.71
CA LEU A 95 0.28 13.35 -12.32
C LEU A 95 -0.83 14.37 -12.06
N ASP A 96 -0.87 15.46 -12.84
CA ASP A 96 -1.88 16.52 -12.68
C ASP A 96 -3.24 16.12 -13.25
N ASN A 97 -3.29 15.30 -14.33
CA ASN A 97 -4.54 14.95 -15.01
C ASN A 97 -5.03 13.51 -14.74
N VAL A 98 -4.16 12.61 -14.30
CA VAL A 98 -4.48 11.19 -14.19
C VAL A 98 -5.70 10.92 -13.30
N MET A 99 -5.83 11.64 -12.19
CA MET A 99 -6.97 11.46 -11.27
C MET A 99 -8.29 11.92 -11.90
N SER A 100 -8.29 13.02 -12.62
CA SER A 100 -9.44 13.48 -13.40
C SER A 100 -9.84 12.45 -14.46
N LEU A 101 -8.84 11.83 -15.11
CA LEU A 101 -9.08 10.77 -16.11
C LEU A 101 -9.58 9.47 -15.48
N VAL A 102 -9.17 9.12 -14.27
CA VAL A 102 -9.74 7.99 -13.51
C VAL A 102 -11.21 8.27 -13.19
N HIS A 103 -11.56 9.44 -12.68
CA HIS A 103 -12.94 9.83 -12.41
C HIS A 103 -13.81 9.82 -13.67
N LEU A 104 -13.27 10.29 -14.82
CA LEU A 104 -13.95 10.20 -16.12
C LEU A 104 -14.17 8.75 -16.55
N ALA A 105 -13.15 7.90 -16.38
CA ALA A 105 -13.23 6.49 -16.72
C ALA A 105 -14.27 5.75 -15.85
N ASP A 106 -14.37 6.08 -14.58
CA ASP A 106 -15.41 5.57 -13.67
C ASP A 106 -16.78 6.06 -14.09
N PHE A 107 -16.95 7.36 -14.29
CA PHE A 107 -18.24 7.96 -14.63
C PHE A 107 -18.80 7.42 -15.97
N TYR A 108 -17.94 7.25 -16.97
CA TYR A 108 -18.31 6.74 -18.30
C TYR A 108 -18.12 5.23 -18.46
N ASN A 109 -17.74 4.51 -17.39
CA ASN A 109 -17.53 3.06 -17.35
C ASN A 109 -16.57 2.55 -18.43
N VAL A 110 -15.33 3.12 -18.48
CA VAL A 110 -14.29 2.78 -19.45
C VAL A 110 -13.15 2.04 -18.79
N GLU A 111 -13.30 0.73 -18.58
CA GLU A 111 -12.33 -0.11 -17.84
C GLU A 111 -10.92 -0.11 -18.44
N MET A 112 -10.81 -0.03 -19.78
CA MET A 112 -9.50 0.03 -20.45
C MET A 112 -8.72 1.28 -20.07
N MET A 113 -9.41 2.39 -19.87
CA MET A 113 -8.81 3.65 -19.44
C MET A 113 -8.35 3.58 -17.99
N LYS A 114 -9.15 2.97 -17.10
CA LYS A 114 -8.75 2.73 -15.71
C LYS A 114 -7.45 1.95 -15.64
N LYS A 115 -7.34 0.86 -16.42
CA LYS A 115 -6.12 0.07 -16.48
C LYS A 115 -4.92 0.88 -16.97
N LEU A 116 -5.11 1.75 -17.96
CA LEU A 116 -4.04 2.62 -18.46
C LEU A 116 -3.56 3.60 -17.37
N CYS A 117 -4.49 4.17 -16.60
CA CYS A 117 -4.18 5.03 -15.47
C CYS A 117 -3.46 4.27 -14.34
N ASP A 118 -3.93 3.06 -14.03
CA ASP A 118 -3.34 2.17 -13.02
C ASP A 118 -1.86 1.87 -13.36
N ASP A 119 -1.59 1.41 -14.58
CA ASP A 119 -0.23 1.13 -15.08
C ASP A 119 0.68 2.37 -15.06
N PHE A 120 0.13 3.56 -15.35
CA PHE A 120 0.85 4.83 -15.29
C PHE A 120 1.23 5.20 -13.84
N LEU A 121 0.30 5.07 -12.90
CA LEU A 121 0.50 5.41 -11.50
C LEU A 121 1.53 4.49 -10.83
N ILE A 122 1.48 3.19 -11.11
CA ILE A 122 2.49 2.23 -10.63
C ILE A 122 3.88 2.66 -11.09
N LYS A 123 4.05 2.94 -12.38
CA LYS A 123 5.36 3.37 -12.94
C LYS A 123 5.81 4.72 -12.39
N SER A 124 4.89 5.62 -12.06
CA SER A 124 5.22 6.95 -11.51
C SER A 124 5.67 6.86 -10.06
N ALA A 125 5.08 5.96 -9.27
CA ALA A 125 5.48 5.71 -7.88
C ALA A 125 6.94 5.25 -7.77
N GLU A 126 7.40 4.40 -8.69
CA GLU A 126 8.78 3.91 -8.74
C GLU A 126 9.83 5.02 -9.01
N LYS A 127 9.40 6.17 -9.54
CA LYS A 127 10.31 7.26 -10.00
C LYS A 127 10.54 8.39 -9.01
N SER A 128 9.92 8.42 -7.84
CA SER A 128 10.07 9.44 -6.78
C SER A 128 8.80 10.14 -6.31
N ASP A 129 7.65 9.91 -6.93
CA ASP A 129 6.41 10.60 -6.58
C ASP A 129 5.45 9.74 -5.76
N ALA A 130 5.95 8.67 -5.14
CA ALA A 130 5.14 7.67 -4.43
C ALA A 130 4.18 8.28 -3.40
N LEU A 131 4.62 9.27 -2.63
CA LEU A 131 3.79 9.93 -1.61
C LEU A 131 2.63 10.73 -2.24
N LYS A 132 2.91 11.46 -3.33
CA LYS A 132 1.87 12.22 -4.04
C LYS A 132 0.86 11.29 -4.71
N VAL A 133 1.38 10.22 -5.34
CA VAL A 133 0.55 9.19 -5.96
C VAL A 133 -0.32 8.49 -4.92
N TYR A 134 0.24 8.17 -3.75
CA TYR A 134 -0.52 7.55 -2.67
C TYR A 134 -1.68 8.43 -2.19
N GLU A 135 -1.42 9.72 -1.89
CA GLU A 135 -2.47 10.65 -1.48
C GLU A 135 -3.57 10.81 -2.54
N ALA A 136 -3.19 10.86 -3.81
CA ALA A 136 -4.15 10.93 -4.90
C ALA A 136 -5.00 9.65 -5.01
N LEU A 137 -4.40 8.46 -4.83
CA LEU A 137 -5.09 7.17 -4.91
C LEU A 137 -6.09 6.92 -3.78
N LYS A 138 -5.96 7.57 -2.63
CA LYS A 138 -6.88 7.38 -1.48
C LYS A 138 -8.34 7.69 -1.81
N GLU A 139 -8.59 8.54 -2.81
CA GLU A 139 -9.93 8.92 -3.24
C GLU A 139 -10.45 8.09 -4.42
N CYS A 140 -9.70 7.07 -4.87
CA CYS A 140 -9.98 6.32 -6.09
C CYS A 140 -10.00 4.81 -5.87
N SER A 141 -10.80 4.12 -6.70
CA SER A 141 -10.93 2.65 -6.68
C SER A 141 -9.88 1.96 -7.58
N LEU A 142 -8.59 2.27 -7.37
CA LEU A 142 -7.46 1.66 -8.09
C LEU A 142 -6.61 0.81 -7.14
N ASP A 143 -7.15 -0.34 -6.74
CA ASP A 143 -6.54 -1.20 -5.71
C ASP A 143 -5.15 -1.71 -6.10
N ASN A 144 -4.89 -1.98 -7.40
CA ASN A 144 -3.59 -2.46 -7.84
C ASN A 144 -2.50 -1.39 -7.70
N ALA A 145 -2.77 -0.15 -8.16
CA ALA A 145 -1.84 0.96 -8.00
C ALA A 145 -1.64 1.27 -6.51
N LEU A 146 -2.71 1.30 -5.72
CA LEU A 146 -2.65 1.55 -4.29
C LEU A 146 -1.73 0.54 -3.58
N ASN A 147 -1.93 -0.77 -3.82
CA ASN A 147 -1.10 -1.82 -3.23
C ASN A 147 0.36 -1.73 -3.67
N SER A 148 0.61 -1.46 -4.97
CA SER A 148 1.97 -1.33 -5.50
C SER A 148 2.70 -0.11 -4.92
N VAL A 149 2.00 1.01 -4.74
CA VAL A 149 2.56 2.22 -4.12
C VAL A 149 2.85 2.00 -2.64
N LEU A 150 1.96 1.34 -1.90
CA LEU A 150 2.18 0.97 -0.51
C LEU A 150 3.41 0.06 -0.36
N GLU A 151 3.55 -0.93 -1.24
CA GLU A 151 4.72 -1.81 -1.25
C GLU A 151 6.01 -1.03 -1.55
N TYR A 152 5.98 -0.11 -2.50
CA TYR A 152 7.11 0.77 -2.79
C TYR A 152 7.48 1.63 -1.57
N ILE A 153 6.50 2.27 -0.91
CA ILE A 153 6.69 3.09 0.30
C ILE A 153 7.33 2.24 1.40
N ALA A 154 6.80 1.04 1.67
CA ALA A 154 7.31 0.13 2.68
C ALA A 154 8.78 -0.25 2.42
N ASN A 155 9.10 -0.63 1.18
CA ASN A 155 10.45 -1.06 0.79
C ASN A 155 11.47 0.09 0.67
N ASN A 156 11.02 1.33 0.56
CA ASN A 156 11.86 2.51 0.39
C ASN A 156 11.65 3.55 1.50
N THR A 157 11.14 3.16 2.67
CA THR A 157 10.73 4.08 3.73
C THR A 157 11.85 5.03 4.17
N GLU A 158 13.11 4.57 4.18
CA GLU A 158 14.25 5.43 4.49
C GLU A 158 14.39 6.64 3.54
N LYS A 159 14.06 6.47 2.26
CA LYS A 159 14.03 7.57 1.29
C LYS A 159 12.78 8.40 1.45
N VAL A 160 11.65 7.74 1.67
CA VAL A 160 10.32 8.35 1.81
C VAL A 160 10.27 9.33 2.98
N VAL A 161 10.81 8.99 4.14
CA VAL A 161 10.81 9.88 5.32
C VAL A 161 11.75 11.08 5.17
N LYS A 162 12.69 11.03 4.22
CA LYS A 162 13.63 12.13 3.90
C LYS A 162 13.12 13.02 2.77
N ASP A 163 12.01 12.65 2.11
CA ASP A 163 11.41 13.44 1.05
C ASP A 163 10.79 14.71 1.62
N ASP A 164 11.02 15.86 0.98
CA ASP A 164 10.45 17.13 1.41
C ASP A 164 8.92 17.14 1.39
N TYR A 165 8.30 16.34 0.52
CA TYR A 165 6.86 16.17 0.46
C TYR A 165 6.30 15.46 1.69
N PHE A 166 7.10 14.65 2.41
CA PHE A 166 6.67 13.96 3.63
C PHE A 166 6.06 14.91 4.66
N LYS A 167 6.63 16.13 4.81
CA LYS A 167 6.12 17.17 5.73
C LYS A 167 4.75 17.72 5.32
N GLN A 168 4.34 17.53 4.06
CA GLN A 168 3.09 18.04 3.51
C GLN A 168 1.94 17.03 3.61
N LEU A 169 2.24 15.74 3.88
CA LEU A 169 1.28 14.65 3.94
C LEU A 169 0.10 14.95 4.87
N SER A 170 -1.06 14.39 4.54
CA SER A 170 -2.20 14.38 5.44
C SER A 170 -1.93 13.53 6.69
N LYS A 171 -2.63 13.79 7.79
CA LYS A 171 -2.53 13.01 9.02
C LYS A 171 -2.89 11.55 8.78
N ASP A 172 -3.91 11.31 7.96
CA ASP A 172 -4.36 9.96 7.61
C ASP A 172 -3.29 9.17 6.87
N THR A 173 -2.53 9.82 5.99
CA THR A 173 -1.41 9.18 5.29
C THR A 173 -0.26 8.85 6.23
N ILE A 174 0.06 9.73 7.18
CA ILE A 174 1.04 9.40 8.22
C ILE A 174 0.57 8.21 9.06
N LEU A 175 -0.72 8.18 9.44
CA LEU A 175 -1.30 7.05 10.18
C LEU A 175 -1.22 5.74 9.38
N ASP A 176 -1.51 5.77 8.09
CA ASP A 176 -1.39 4.59 7.23
C ASP A 176 0.05 4.08 7.21
N ILE A 177 1.04 4.97 7.05
CA ILE A 177 2.47 4.61 7.04
C ILE A 177 2.89 4.01 8.40
N VAL A 178 2.56 4.64 9.51
CA VAL A 178 3.01 4.17 10.84
C VAL A 178 2.34 2.86 11.27
N LYS A 179 1.20 2.50 10.70
CA LYS A 179 0.54 1.22 10.92
C LYS A 179 1.18 0.06 10.17
N MET A 180 1.99 0.34 9.14
CA MET A 180 2.66 -0.72 8.38
C MET A 180 3.72 -1.42 9.23
N ASP A 181 3.71 -2.76 9.20
CA ASP A 181 4.70 -3.58 9.91
C ASP A 181 5.96 -3.88 9.10
N CYS A 182 5.98 -3.55 7.81
CA CYS A 182 7.04 -3.90 6.87
C CYS A 182 7.94 -2.73 6.45
N LEU A 183 8.03 -1.66 7.25
CA LEU A 183 8.88 -0.51 6.94
C LEU A 183 10.37 -0.84 7.06
N THR A 184 11.17 -0.34 6.11
CA THR A 184 12.63 -0.58 6.05
C THR A 184 13.46 0.54 6.72
N VAL A 185 12.83 1.40 7.50
CA VAL A 185 13.45 2.52 8.20
C VAL A 185 13.65 2.17 9.68
N LYS A 186 14.68 2.76 10.33
CA LYS A 186 14.83 2.70 11.78
C LYS A 186 13.70 3.48 12.45
N GLU A 187 13.25 2.99 13.59
CA GLU A 187 12.15 3.63 14.32
C GLU A 187 12.50 5.04 14.79
N GLU A 188 13.78 5.30 15.08
CA GLU A 188 14.31 6.61 15.43
C GLU A 188 14.13 7.61 14.27
N ASP A 189 14.51 7.22 13.07
CA ASP A 189 14.42 8.06 11.87
C ASP A 189 12.95 8.31 11.50
N LEU A 190 12.11 7.27 11.63
CA LEU A 190 10.67 7.38 11.41
C LEU A 190 10.03 8.38 12.40
N PHE A 191 10.29 8.21 13.69
CA PHE A 191 9.73 9.11 14.70
C PHE A 191 10.23 10.53 14.56
N GLN A 192 11.52 10.73 14.23
CA GLN A 192 12.08 12.06 13.98
C GLN A 192 11.38 12.75 12.78
N ALA A 193 11.16 12.04 11.69
CA ALA A 193 10.46 12.58 10.53
C ALA A 193 9.01 12.96 10.85
N ILE A 194 8.30 12.10 11.60
CA ILE A 194 6.92 12.34 12.04
C ILE A 194 6.84 13.53 12.99
N TYR A 195 7.79 13.67 13.90
CA TYR A 195 7.86 14.83 14.80
C TYR A 195 8.06 16.13 14.00
N GLN A 196 8.99 16.13 13.04
CA GLN A 196 9.20 17.27 12.13
C GLN A 196 7.97 17.59 11.27
N TRP A 197 7.23 16.56 10.84
CA TRP A 197 5.94 16.75 10.16
C TRP A 197 4.94 17.47 11.06
N ALA A 198 4.80 17.06 12.32
CA ALA A 198 3.88 17.69 13.26
C ALA A 198 4.28 19.16 13.54
N GLU A 199 5.57 19.43 13.75
CA GLU A 199 6.09 20.80 13.87
C GLU A 199 5.75 21.66 12.64
N TYR A 200 5.99 21.12 11.44
CA TYR A 200 5.70 21.83 10.18
C TYR A 200 4.20 22.14 10.03
N LYS A 201 3.33 21.18 10.37
CA LYS A 201 1.87 21.38 10.34
C LYS A 201 1.44 22.48 11.32
N CYS A 202 1.97 22.46 12.54
CA CYS A 202 1.65 23.46 13.56
C CYS A 202 2.13 24.87 13.14
N LEU A 203 3.35 25.00 12.62
CA LEU A 203 3.91 26.27 12.18
C LEU A 203 3.18 26.89 10.97
N ASN A 204 2.61 26.04 10.10
CA ASN A 204 1.87 26.48 8.92
C ASN A 204 0.35 26.63 9.15
N ASN A 205 -0.15 26.22 10.32
CA ASN A 205 -1.56 26.40 10.65
C ASN A 205 -1.83 27.86 11.08
N ALA A 206 -2.65 28.57 10.30
CA ALA A 206 -3.02 29.97 10.59
C ALA A 206 -3.73 30.14 11.94
N LYS A 207 -4.44 29.11 12.43
CA LYS A 207 -5.10 29.09 13.76
C LYS A 207 -4.10 28.98 14.90
N ALA A 208 -2.98 28.27 14.71
CA ALA A 208 -1.92 28.17 15.71
C ALA A 208 -1.18 29.51 15.89
N LYS A 209 -1.14 30.36 14.85
CA LYS A 209 -0.51 31.69 14.89
C LYS A 209 -1.38 32.77 15.58
N SER A 210 -2.67 32.53 15.76
CA SER A 210 -3.64 33.55 16.26
C SER A 210 -4.03 33.42 17.74
N LEU A 211 -3.60 32.34 18.42
CA LEU A 211 -3.86 32.07 19.83
C LEU A 211 -2.52 32.02 20.58
N ASP A 212 -2.51 32.56 21.80
CA ASP A 212 -1.42 32.37 22.79
C ASP A 212 -1.21 30.89 23.23
N SER A 213 -1.46 29.95 22.34
CA SER A 213 -1.38 28.54 22.59
C SER A 213 0.04 28.01 22.43
N ASN A 214 0.48 27.23 23.42
CA ASN A 214 1.80 26.62 23.42
C ASN A 214 1.96 25.69 22.20
N LEU A 215 3.05 25.82 21.47
CA LEU A 215 3.39 24.96 20.32
C LEU A 215 3.40 23.48 20.69
N GLU A 216 3.84 23.15 21.92
CA GLU A 216 3.89 21.78 22.44
C GLU A 216 2.49 21.15 22.52
N ASP A 217 1.46 21.90 22.92
CA ASP A 217 0.09 21.41 22.99
C ASP A 217 -0.46 21.04 21.59
N TRP A 218 -0.10 21.85 20.57
CA TRP A 218 -0.47 21.58 19.19
C TRP A 218 0.25 20.37 18.63
N ILE A 219 1.55 20.22 18.87
CA ILE A 219 2.31 19.04 18.46
C ILE A 219 1.75 17.79 19.14
N LYS A 220 1.45 17.86 20.44
CA LYS A 220 0.81 16.76 21.17
C LYS A 220 -0.52 16.36 20.55
N PHE A 221 -1.35 17.33 20.18
CA PHE A 221 -2.65 17.09 19.54
C PHE A 221 -2.47 16.39 18.18
N GLU A 222 -1.56 16.86 17.34
CA GLU A 222 -1.29 16.23 16.04
C GLU A 222 -0.78 14.79 16.18
N LEU A 223 0.08 14.53 17.17
CA LEU A 223 0.70 13.24 17.38
C LEU A 223 -0.14 12.26 18.21
N PHE A 224 -1.21 12.69 18.86
CA PHE A 224 -1.98 11.88 19.81
C PHE A 224 -2.43 10.53 19.25
N GLU A 225 -2.96 10.51 18.01
CA GLU A 225 -3.43 9.28 17.36
C GLU A 225 -2.29 8.47 16.74
N ILE A 226 -1.11 9.08 16.50
CA ILE A 226 0.04 8.48 15.84
C ILE A 226 0.95 7.78 16.86
N LEU A 227 1.14 8.38 18.04
CA LEU A 227 2.06 7.87 19.07
C LEU A 227 1.86 6.40 19.44
N PRO A 228 0.62 5.86 19.56
CA PRO A 228 0.40 4.45 19.87
C PRO A 228 1.05 3.46 18.89
N TYR A 229 1.31 3.90 17.66
CA TYR A 229 1.92 3.07 16.61
C TYR A 229 3.43 3.22 16.54
N ILE A 230 4.04 4.15 17.30
CA ILE A 230 5.49 4.31 17.41
C ILE A 230 6.04 3.27 18.38
N ARG A 231 7.13 2.62 18.02
CA ARG A 231 7.70 1.50 18.74
C ARG A 231 8.89 1.94 19.60
N PHE A 232 8.65 2.86 20.53
CA PHE A 232 9.69 3.41 21.41
C PHE A 232 10.61 2.36 22.07
N PRO A 233 10.11 1.20 22.55
CA PRO A 233 10.95 0.20 23.23
C PRO A 233 12.06 -0.41 22.35
N ILE A 234 11.98 -0.30 21.03
CA ILE A 234 13.02 -0.84 20.12
C ILE A 234 14.06 0.20 19.70
N MET A 235 13.88 1.46 20.10
CA MET A 235 14.82 2.54 19.80
C MET A 235 16.07 2.44 20.68
N HIS A 236 17.17 2.95 20.15
CA HIS A 236 18.41 3.04 20.94
C HIS A 236 18.21 3.92 22.17
N VAL A 237 18.74 3.48 23.31
CA VAL A 237 18.54 4.16 24.61
C VAL A 237 19.05 5.60 24.58
N ASP A 238 20.17 5.85 23.90
CA ASP A 238 20.72 7.22 23.75
C ASP A 238 19.79 8.12 22.97
N PHE A 239 19.12 7.60 21.93
CA PHE A 239 18.13 8.38 21.18
C PHE A 239 16.93 8.72 22.06
N LEU A 240 16.44 7.75 22.83
CA LEU A 240 15.34 8.00 23.78
C LEU A 240 15.72 9.10 24.78
N HIS A 241 16.90 9.05 25.38
CA HIS A 241 17.35 10.06 26.33
C HIS A 241 17.55 11.43 25.69
N ASN A 242 18.15 11.51 24.52
CA ASN A 242 18.54 12.78 23.91
C ASN A 242 17.42 13.42 23.09
N PHE A 243 16.49 12.62 22.52
CA PHE A 243 15.46 13.14 21.63
C PHE A 243 14.05 13.00 22.21
N VAL A 244 13.71 11.86 22.84
CA VAL A 244 12.32 11.58 23.28
C VAL A 244 12.06 12.17 24.68
N VAL A 245 12.96 11.95 25.64
CA VAL A 245 12.80 12.44 27.03
C VAL A 245 12.62 13.96 27.10
N PRO A 246 13.35 14.81 26.33
CA PRO A 246 13.10 16.25 26.31
C PRO A 246 11.72 16.66 25.79
N LYS A 247 10.95 15.73 25.22
CA LYS A 247 9.59 15.93 24.72
C LYS A 247 8.56 15.22 25.61
N ASP A 248 8.77 15.28 26.92
CA ASP A 248 7.95 14.62 27.94
C ASP A 248 6.47 15.04 27.87
N PHE A 249 6.19 16.24 27.35
CA PHE A 249 4.84 16.75 27.10
C PHE A 249 4.00 15.84 26.19
N LEU A 250 4.63 15.01 25.34
CA LEU A 250 3.93 14.06 24.47
C LEU A 250 3.24 12.93 25.26
N PHE A 251 3.73 12.61 26.43
CA PHE A 251 3.29 11.47 27.22
C PHE A 251 2.33 11.89 28.33
N SER A 252 1.60 10.91 28.88
CA SER A 252 0.63 11.17 29.95
C SER A 252 1.32 11.42 31.30
N SER A 253 2.50 10.87 31.51
CA SER A 253 3.29 11.02 32.75
C SER A 253 4.75 10.63 32.57
N PHE A 254 5.60 11.14 33.45
CA PHE A 254 7.01 10.71 33.54
C PHE A 254 7.14 9.19 33.84
N LYS A 255 6.13 8.60 34.51
CA LYS A 255 6.10 7.15 34.75
C LYS A 255 6.00 6.35 33.46
N GLU A 256 5.31 6.87 32.45
CA GLU A 256 5.20 6.23 31.13
C GLU A 256 6.56 6.24 30.41
N ILE A 257 7.27 7.37 30.43
CA ILE A 257 8.64 7.48 29.88
C ILE A 257 9.60 6.49 30.54
N ASN A 258 9.55 6.38 31.88
CA ASN A 258 10.39 5.43 32.60
C ASN A 258 10.10 3.97 32.22
N LYS A 259 8.84 3.63 31.93
CA LYS A 259 8.50 2.30 31.41
C LYS A 259 9.08 2.06 30.02
N ILE A 260 9.01 3.05 29.11
CA ILE A 260 9.61 2.98 27.77
C ILE A 260 11.14 2.75 27.90
N LEU A 261 11.82 3.55 28.72
CA LEU A 261 13.26 3.42 28.95
C LEU A 261 13.63 2.05 29.54
N HIS A 262 12.83 1.55 30.48
CA HIS A 262 13.00 0.22 31.04
C HIS A 262 12.87 -0.86 29.98
N ASP A 263 11.81 -0.83 29.18
CA ASP A 263 11.56 -1.81 28.11
C ASP A 263 12.65 -1.75 27.04
N ALA A 264 13.12 -0.56 26.66
CA ALA A 264 14.22 -0.38 25.72
C ALA A 264 15.55 -0.95 26.26
N ASN A 265 15.85 -0.76 27.55
CA ASN A 265 17.05 -1.36 28.16
C ASN A 265 16.97 -2.89 28.15
N ILE A 266 15.81 -3.46 28.47
CA ILE A 266 15.59 -4.92 28.38
C ILE A 266 15.75 -5.40 26.95
N PHE A 267 15.16 -4.69 26.00
CA PHE A 267 15.23 -5.02 24.58
C PHE A 267 16.69 -5.01 24.08
N ALA A 268 17.47 -3.98 24.45
CA ALA A 268 18.89 -3.89 24.09
C ALA A 268 19.73 -5.06 24.64
N GLN A 269 19.35 -5.62 25.81
CA GLN A 269 20.08 -6.73 26.44
C GLN A 269 19.66 -8.11 25.94
N LYS A 270 18.38 -8.31 25.60
CA LYS A 270 17.77 -9.63 25.35
C LYS A 270 17.22 -9.82 23.93
N GLY A 271 17.18 -8.78 23.13
CA GLY A 271 16.67 -8.80 21.73
C GLY A 271 15.15 -8.88 21.59
N THR A 272 14.44 -9.49 22.54
CA THR A 272 12.96 -9.51 22.63
C THR A 272 12.54 -9.72 24.08
N THR A 273 11.45 -9.10 24.52
CA THR A 273 10.91 -9.31 25.86
C THR A 273 9.52 -9.92 25.77
N SER A 274 9.30 -10.99 26.54
CA SER A 274 7.99 -11.58 26.75
C SER A 274 7.04 -10.69 27.59
N HIS A 275 7.54 -9.61 28.17
CA HIS A 275 6.77 -8.71 29.02
C HIS A 275 7.15 -7.25 28.75
N ASN A 276 6.29 -6.55 28.01
CA ASN A 276 6.32 -5.10 27.94
C ASN A 276 5.70 -4.50 29.20
N THR A 277 6.32 -3.51 29.77
CA THR A 277 5.77 -2.72 30.88
C THR A 277 5.11 -1.43 30.40
N SER A 278 5.46 -0.98 29.19
CA SER A 278 4.82 0.13 28.49
C SER A 278 3.70 -0.36 27.56
N SER A 279 2.86 0.57 27.11
CA SER A 279 1.80 0.31 26.14
C SER A 279 2.29 0.21 24.69
N PHE A 280 3.59 0.40 24.45
CA PHE A 280 4.17 0.46 23.11
C PHE A 280 4.71 -0.90 22.65
N SER A 281 4.64 -1.16 21.35
CA SER A 281 5.14 -2.41 20.78
C SER A 281 6.67 -2.51 20.86
N ASN A 282 7.18 -3.68 21.20
CA ASN A 282 8.61 -4.03 21.23
C ASN A 282 9.04 -4.89 20.03
N ARG A 283 8.27 -4.91 18.95
CA ARG A 283 8.60 -5.66 17.73
C ARG A 283 9.32 -4.77 16.72
N TYR A 284 10.33 -5.29 16.04
CA TYR A 284 10.96 -4.59 14.92
C TYR A 284 9.98 -4.35 13.78
N ARG A 285 10.10 -3.16 13.14
CA ARG A 285 9.30 -2.80 11.98
C ARG A 285 9.87 -3.34 10.67
N GLY A 286 11.16 -3.55 10.59
CA GLY A 286 11.88 -4.02 9.41
C GLY A 286 11.71 -5.50 9.08
N GLY A 287 10.50 -6.05 9.23
CA GLY A 287 10.20 -7.40 8.79
C GLY A 287 10.44 -7.57 7.30
N LYS A 288 11.18 -8.63 6.93
CA LYS A 288 11.30 -9.01 5.51
C LYS A 288 10.04 -9.75 5.07
N ARG A 289 9.51 -9.33 3.94
CA ARG A 289 8.43 -10.05 3.28
C ARG A 289 9.00 -11.31 2.63
N ILE A 290 8.43 -12.44 2.97
CA ILE A 290 8.74 -13.70 2.33
C ILE A 290 7.56 -14.08 1.46
N GLN A 291 7.85 -14.32 0.19
CA GLN A 291 6.87 -14.82 -0.75
C GLN A 291 7.05 -16.34 -0.90
N PHE A 292 5.97 -17.06 -0.74
CA PHE A 292 5.87 -18.48 -1.04
C PHE A 292 5.18 -18.63 -2.40
N ILE A 293 5.68 -19.51 -3.25
CA ILE A 293 5.10 -19.82 -4.56
C ILE A 293 4.91 -21.32 -4.62
N ASP A 294 3.66 -21.79 -4.76
CA ASP A 294 3.34 -23.20 -4.87
C ASP A 294 3.70 -23.79 -6.25
N GLY A 295 3.46 -25.08 -6.43
CA GLY A 295 3.75 -25.80 -7.69
C GLY A 295 2.92 -25.30 -8.90
N GLU A 296 1.82 -24.61 -8.68
CA GLU A 296 0.93 -24.04 -9.70
C GLU A 296 1.19 -22.54 -9.93
N GLY A 297 2.11 -21.95 -9.17
CA GLY A 297 2.47 -20.53 -9.27
C GLY A 297 1.59 -19.59 -8.44
N CYS A 298 0.67 -20.12 -7.60
CA CYS A 298 -0.08 -19.31 -6.64
C CYS A 298 0.85 -18.81 -5.54
N LYS A 299 0.57 -17.61 -5.05
CA LYS A 299 1.44 -16.91 -4.10
C LYS A 299 0.82 -16.79 -2.73
N ALA A 300 1.66 -16.79 -1.71
CA ALA A 300 1.31 -16.42 -0.35
C ALA A 300 2.47 -15.64 0.28
N TYR A 301 2.19 -14.86 1.30
CA TYR A 301 3.17 -13.95 1.91
C TYR A 301 3.16 -14.08 3.42
N ALA A 302 4.35 -13.95 4.01
CA ALA A 302 4.54 -13.75 5.44
C ALA A 302 5.51 -12.59 5.68
N ILE A 303 5.38 -11.92 6.82
CA ILE A 303 6.31 -10.89 7.25
C ILE A 303 7.06 -11.43 8.47
N ILE A 304 8.38 -11.51 8.37
CA ILE A 304 9.24 -11.99 9.43
C ILE A 304 10.01 -10.80 10.02
N HIS A 305 9.86 -10.60 11.31
CA HIS A 305 10.50 -9.51 12.05
C HIS A 305 11.79 -9.93 12.78
N ASP A 306 12.01 -11.24 12.93
CA ASP A 306 13.21 -11.75 13.60
C ASP A 306 14.42 -11.71 12.64
N HIS A 307 15.38 -10.86 12.97
CA HIS A 307 16.61 -10.67 12.18
C HIS A 307 17.40 -11.97 12.01
N PHE A 308 17.48 -12.81 13.06
CA PHE A 308 18.23 -14.07 13.00
C PHE A 308 17.57 -15.07 12.06
N ILE A 309 16.22 -15.09 12.05
CA ILE A 309 15.46 -15.93 11.11
C ILE A 309 15.65 -15.41 9.68
N ILE A 310 15.56 -14.10 9.46
CA ILE A 310 15.79 -13.46 8.16
C ILE A 310 17.21 -13.79 7.65
N GLU A 311 18.22 -13.67 8.49
CA GLU A 311 19.61 -13.97 8.13
C GLU A 311 19.81 -15.46 7.82
N ALA A 312 19.20 -16.37 8.60
CA ALA A 312 19.20 -17.79 8.32
C ALA A 312 18.55 -18.13 6.98
N LEU A 313 17.41 -17.50 6.66
CA LEU A 313 16.72 -17.66 5.39
C LEU A 313 17.52 -17.12 4.20
N GLN A 314 18.26 -16.02 4.37
CA GLN A 314 19.12 -15.45 3.34
C GLN A 314 20.34 -16.34 3.02
N LYS A 315 20.86 -17.04 4.01
CA LYS A 315 22.03 -17.93 3.86
C LYS A 315 21.69 -19.28 3.25
N THR A 316 20.42 -19.68 3.28
CA THR A 316 20.01 -21.03 2.88
C THR A 316 19.25 -21.00 1.56
N PHE A 317 19.87 -21.46 0.49
CA PHE A 317 19.19 -21.63 -0.80
C PHE A 317 18.35 -22.92 -0.81
N ASN A 318 17.03 -22.76 -0.89
CA ASN A 318 15.96 -23.69 -1.34
C ASN A 318 16.29 -25.20 -1.40
N LYS A 319 16.60 -25.83 -0.27
CA LYS A 319 16.42 -27.28 -0.14
C LYS A 319 15.10 -27.50 0.61
N MET A 320 14.09 -27.93 -0.11
CA MET A 320 12.77 -28.22 0.43
C MET A 320 12.59 -29.73 0.58
N ALA A 321 12.05 -30.15 1.73
CA ALA A 321 11.49 -31.47 1.93
C ALA A 321 9.96 -31.33 2.10
N PHE A 322 9.19 -32.23 1.50
CA PHE A 322 7.73 -32.25 1.59
C PHE A 322 7.30 -33.53 2.34
N ASP A 323 6.46 -33.34 3.36
CA ASP A 323 5.78 -34.46 4.03
C ASP A 323 4.35 -34.54 3.49
N GLY A 324 4.08 -35.60 2.71
CA GLY A 324 2.80 -35.80 2.04
C GLY A 324 1.62 -36.13 2.97
N TYR A 325 1.87 -36.35 4.27
CA TYR A 325 0.80 -36.74 5.23
C TYR A 325 0.06 -35.54 5.80
N ASP A 326 0.73 -34.37 5.94
CA ASP A 326 0.17 -33.21 6.65
C ASP A 326 0.02 -31.93 5.80
N ASN A 327 0.21 -31.99 4.47
CA ASN A 327 0.30 -30.80 3.61
C ASN A 327 1.27 -29.73 4.16
N THR A 328 2.38 -30.17 4.73
CA THR A 328 3.38 -29.33 5.35
C THR A 328 4.62 -29.28 4.47
N CYS A 329 5.10 -28.06 4.17
CA CYS A 329 6.38 -27.85 3.52
C CYS A 329 7.45 -27.61 4.58
N TYR A 330 8.56 -28.30 4.47
CA TYR A 330 9.72 -28.12 5.34
C TYR A 330 10.90 -27.61 4.55
N TRP A 331 11.68 -26.72 5.17
CA TRP A 331 12.99 -26.30 4.66
C TRP A 331 14.04 -26.67 5.69
N ASP A 332 15.09 -27.36 5.25
CA ASP A 332 16.21 -27.76 6.10
C ASP A 332 17.08 -26.55 6.43
N ILE A 333 16.57 -25.70 7.31
CA ILE A 333 17.20 -24.47 7.80
C ILE A 333 17.31 -24.60 9.31
N LEU A 334 18.55 -24.63 9.83
CA LEU A 334 18.79 -24.52 11.25
C LEU A 334 18.45 -23.12 11.74
N LEU A 335 17.28 -22.98 12.36
CA LEU A 335 16.88 -21.72 12.97
C LEU A 335 17.44 -21.60 14.40
N PRO A 336 17.91 -20.41 14.82
CA PRO A 336 18.28 -20.16 16.19
C PRO A 336 17.08 -20.36 17.14
N GLU A 337 17.34 -20.54 18.45
CA GLU A 337 16.27 -20.58 19.42
C GLU A 337 15.46 -19.30 19.41
N VAL A 338 14.22 -19.39 18.95
CA VAL A 338 13.25 -18.29 19.05
C VAL A 338 12.69 -18.34 20.48
N GLN A 339 13.05 -17.37 21.29
CA GLN A 339 12.42 -17.21 22.59
C GLN A 339 10.98 -16.73 22.37
N ASN A 340 10.03 -17.61 22.69
CA ASN A 340 8.58 -17.43 22.76
C ASN A 340 8.04 -16.11 22.16
N GLY A 341 7.72 -16.12 20.88
CA GLY A 341 7.03 -15.03 20.21
C GLY A 341 5.53 -15.33 20.08
N LEU A 342 4.73 -14.29 20.11
CA LEU A 342 3.31 -14.26 19.66
C LEU A 342 2.39 -15.28 20.34
N HIS A 343 2.12 -15.16 21.63
CA HIS A 343 1.38 -16.21 22.32
C HIS A 343 -0.14 -16.01 22.47
N ASP A 344 -0.66 -14.80 22.54
CA ASP A 344 -2.07 -14.63 22.97
C ASP A 344 -3.03 -13.97 21.98
N ASP A 345 -2.54 -13.24 20.96
CA ASP A 345 -3.41 -12.48 20.05
C ASP A 345 -3.70 -13.16 18.70
N VAL A 346 -3.15 -14.35 18.45
CA VAL A 346 -3.16 -15.01 17.12
C VAL A 346 -4.21 -16.11 16.99
N LEU A 347 -4.91 -16.47 18.05
CA LEU A 347 -5.97 -17.48 17.98
C LEU A 347 -7.18 -16.91 17.23
N THR A 348 -7.31 -17.27 15.96
CA THR A 348 -8.45 -16.88 15.12
C THR A 348 -9.46 -18.00 14.98
N ASP A 349 -10.71 -17.65 14.71
CA ASP A 349 -11.80 -18.62 14.52
C ASP A 349 -11.73 -19.38 13.18
N VAL A 350 -10.73 -19.12 12.34
CA VAL A 350 -10.59 -19.64 10.98
C VAL A 350 -9.28 -20.42 10.85
N SER A 351 -9.29 -21.51 10.07
CA SER A 351 -8.07 -22.24 9.71
C SER A 351 -7.17 -21.40 8.80
N LYS A 352 -5.87 -21.33 9.11
CA LYS A 352 -4.92 -20.47 8.42
C LYS A 352 -3.57 -21.17 8.19
N TYR A 353 -2.76 -20.58 7.30
CA TYR A 353 -1.37 -20.97 7.10
C TYR A 353 -0.45 -20.23 8.07
N TYR A 354 0.49 -20.97 8.67
CA TYR A 354 1.48 -20.43 9.59
C TYR A 354 2.88 -20.87 9.21
N LEU A 355 3.82 -19.92 9.26
CA LEU A 355 5.24 -20.22 9.22
C LEU A 355 5.70 -20.49 10.66
N VAL A 356 6.22 -21.67 10.90
CA VAL A 356 6.57 -22.15 12.24
C VAL A 356 7.98 -22.74 12.26
N ARG A 357 8.60 -22.71 13.44
CA ARG A 357 9.78 -23.50 13.75
C ARG A 357 9.31 -24.84 14.35
N ASP A 358 9.60 -25.92 13.66
CA ASP A 358 9.25 -27.27 14.13
C ASP A 358 10.24 -27.79 15.19
N ARG A 359 9.89 -28.89 15.85
CA ARG A 359 10.68 -29.54 16.93
C ARG A 359 12.13 -29.80 16.56
N ASN A 360 12.40 -30.08 15.31
CA ASN A 360 13.75 -30.36 14.77
C ASN A 360 14.51 -29.07 14.41
N THR A 361 14.08 -27.89 14.88
CA THR A 361 14.65 -26.59 14.54
C THR A 361 14.52 -26.19 13.07
N THR A 362 13.70 -26.90 12.29
CA THR A 362 13.47 -26.62 10.87
C THR A 362 12.35 -25.63 10.66
N LEU A 363 12.39 -24.89 9.56
CA LEU A 363 11.33 -24.01 9.13
C LEU A 363 10.22 -24.84 8.47
N ALA A 364 8.98 -24.64 8.87
CA ALA A 364 7.83 -25.31 8.27
C ALA A 364 6.68 -24.35 7.97
N LEU A 365 5.99 -24.58 6.85
CA LEU A 365 4.73 -23.91 6.49
C LEU A 365 3.60 -24.91 6.77
N LYS A 366 2.77 -24.63 7.77
CA LYS A 366 1.68 -25.52 8.22
C LYS A 366 0.32 -24.84 8.08
N PHE A 367 -0.67 -25.61 7.63
CA PHE A 367 -2.07 -25.23 7.71
C PHE A 367 -2.67 -25.77 9.01
N LEU A 368 -3.12 -24.88 9.89
CA LEU A 368 -3.63 -25.25 11.21
C LEU A 368 -5.11 -24.87 11.35
N SER A 369 -5.94 -25.85 11.70
CA SER A 369 -7.31 -25.62 12.12
C SER A 369 -7.36 -24.93 13.50
N LYS A 370 -8.49 -24.31 13.86
CA LYS A 370 -8.69 -23.69 15.19
C LYS A 370 -8.26 -24.59 16.35
N ARG A 371 -8.62 -25.86 16.29
CA ARG A 371 -8.28 -26.85 17.33
C ARG A 371 -6.78 -27.11 17.40
N GLN A 372 -6.10 -27.19 16.26
CA GLN A 372 -4.65 -27.39 16.17
C GLN A 372 -3.89 -26.14 16.61
N GLN A 373 -4.37 -24.93 16.31
CA GLN A 373 -3.81 -23.69 16.81
C GLN A 373 -3.76 -23.64 18.34
N SER A 374 -4.88 -23.95 19.00
CA SER A 374 -4.95 -24.03 20.47
C SER A 374 -4.01 -25.09 21.06
N TYR A 375 -3.82 -26.20 20.35
CA TYR A 375 -2.94 -27.27 20.80
C TYR A 375 -1.46 -26.93 20.59
N CYS A 376 -1.12 -26.33 19.48
CA CYS A 376 0.25 -25.98 19.13
C CYS A 376 0.75 -24.74 19.89
N PHE A 377 -0.13 -23.77 20.13
CA PHE A 377 0.23 -22.47 20.70
C PHE A 377 -0.24 -22.28 22.16
N GLY A 378 -1.22 -23.08 22.63
CA GLY A 378 -1.84 -22.94 23.95
C GLY A 378 -1.08 -23.52 25.15
N GLY A 379 0.15 -23.94 25.01
CA GLY A 379 1.07 -24.26 26.13
C GLY A 379 0.84 -25.57 26.91
N THR A 380 -0.18 -26.38 26.59
CA THR A 380 -0.52 -27.63 27.33
C THR A 380 -0.11 -28.91 26.61
N GLY A 381 0.42 -28.87 25.42
CA GLY A 381 0.81 -30.02 24.60
C GLY A 381 2.32 -30.26 24.59
N ASN A 382 2.71 -31.55 24.41
CA ASN A 382 4.11 -31.97 24.23
C ASN A 382 4.72 -31.49 22.88
N GLU A 383 4.00 -30.68 22.10
CA GLU A 383 4.40 -30.18 20.80
C GLU A 383 4.85 -28.70 20.92
N LYS A 384 6.12 -28.48 21.19
CA LYS A 384 6.71 -27.15 21.13
C LYS A 384 6.96 -26.75 19.68
N ILE A 385 5.96 -26.15 19.04
CA ILE A 385 6.10 -25.45 17.76
C ILE A 385 6.15 -23.95 18.07
N SER A 386 7.20 -23.26 17.60
CA SER A 386 7.29 -21.81 17.78
C SER A 386 6.71 -21.12 16.53
N LEU A 387 5.73 -20.25 16.73
CA LEU A 387 5.15 -19.45 15.66
C LEU A 387 6.17 -18.38 15.23
N ILE A 388 6.41 -18.29 13.91
CA ILE A 388 7.27 -17.26 13.30
C ILE A 388 6.42 -16.17 12.70
N ALA A 389 5.45 -16.53 11.85
CA ALA A 389 4.57 -15.57 11.19
C ALA A 389 3.27 -16.24 10.71
N GLU A 390 2.21 -15.46 10.59
CA GLU A 390 1.02 -15.83 9.84
C GLU A 390 1.28 -15.66 8.35
N VAL A 391 0.77 -16.57 7.52
CA VAL A 391 0.97 -16.56 6.06
C VAL A 391 -0.36 -16.26 5.39
N HIS A 392 -0.37 -15.23 4.55
CA HIS A 392 -1.54 -14.72 3.85
C HIS A 392 -1.49 -15.12 2.37
N PRO A 393 -2.33 -16.07 1.91
CA PRO A 393 -2.42 -16.43 0.51
C PRO A 393 -3.10 -15.31 -0.31
N ASP A 394 -2.58 -15.04 -1.51
CA ASP A 394 -3.23 -14.11 -2.47
C ASP A 394 -4.48 -14.73 -3.11
N SER A 395 -4.63 -16.05 -3.06
CA SER A 395 -5.77 -16.75 -3.59
C SER A 395 -6.13 -17.99 -2.77
N LEU A 396 -7.42 -18.35 -2.78
CA LEU A 396 -7.92 -19.61 -2.16
C LEU A 396 -7.35 -20.89 -2.80
N LYS A 397 -6.62 -20.77 -3.92
CA LYS A 397 -6.00 -21.89 -4.64
C LYS A 397 -4.58 -22.18 -4.16
N PHE A 398 -3.98 -21.33 -3.31
CA PHE A 398 -2.66 -21.59 -2.78
C PHE A 398 -2.66 -22.87 -1.95
N LEU A 399 -1.86 -23.84 -2.37
CA LEU A 399 -1.67 -25.13 -1.71
C LEU A 399 -0.17 -25.39 -1.58
N PRO A 400 0.42 -25.23 -0.38
CA PRO A 400 1.79 -25.63 -0.15
C PRO A 400 1.95 -27.13 -0.39
N GLY A 401 2.89 -27.49 -1.24
CA GLY A 401 3.10 -28.86 -1.65
C GLY A 401 4.47 -29.07 -2.30
N TYR A 402 4.65 -30.20 -2.97
CA TYR A 402 5.88 -30.50 -3.68
C TYR A 402 6.16 -29.40 -4.74
N GLY A 403 7.29 -28.74 -4.64
CA GLY A 403 7.66 -27.64 -5.53
C GLY A 403 7.40 -26.24 -4.99
N CYS A 404 6.82 -26.08 -3.78
CA CYS A 404 6.69 -24.78 -3.14
C CYS A 404 8.08 -24.17 -2.87
N LYS A 405 8.28 -22.94 -3.31
CA LYS A 405 9.51 -22.18 -3.14
C LYS A 405 9.24 -20.96 -2.30
N TYR A 406 10.26 -20.44 -1.63
CA TYR A 406 10.19 -19.13 -1.01
C TYR A 406 11.25 -18.21 -1.60
N GLN A 407 10.97 -16.92 -1.57
CA GLN A 407 11.94 -15.86 -1.85
C GLN A 407 11.73 -14.71 -0.88
N ILE A 408 12.81 -14.05 -0.50
CA ILE A 408 12.76 -12.82 0.28
C ILE A 408 12.60 -11.67 -0.71
N VAL A 409 11.51 -10.93 -0.55
CA VAL A 409 11.11 -9.84 -1.47
C VAL A 409 11.38 -8.50 -0.79
#